data_25fcc9a907d1fc751109e045fcb70dbd
#
_entry.id   25fcc9a907d1fc751109e045fcb70dbd
#
_cell.length_a   1.000
_cell.length_b   1.000
_cell.length_c   1.000
_cell.angle_alpha   90.00
_cell.angle_beta   90.00
_cell.angle_gamma   90.00
#
_symmetry.space_group_name_H-M   'P 1'
#
loop_
_entity.id
_entity.type
_entity.pdbx_description
1 polymer ?
#
loop_
_entity_poly.entity_id
_entity_poly.type
_entity_poly.pdbx_seq_one_letter_code
_entity_poly.pdbx_strand_id
1 'polypeptide(L)'
;MKLESALKKIRNRAKAVKREVNIEQNDYHNNGNVKVWIQFEGSNQLLSFWTNRDGSISAPHVKRAGDESDPHTDYFPGCFYDNITQALNSIAPLPPKYSVGSLVRFKSNKRNHRWNLAGKVALVIQAEAGGNYKVQYDGSEDRYNPFYSQRDLEMIS
;
A
#
# COMPACT_ATOMS: atom_id res chain seq x y z
N MET A 1 -16.42 5.37 -1.50
CA MET A 1 -15.64 6.27 -0.59
C MET A 1 -15.85 7.69 -1.07
N LYS A 2 -16.01 8.66 -0.18
CA LYS A 2 -16.09 10.09 -0.53
C LYS A 2 -14.70 10.69 -0.78
N LEU A 3 -14.64 11.73 -1.62
CA LEU A 3 -13.39 12.41 -2.00
C LEU A 3 -12.56 12.85 -0.77
N GLU A 4 -13.18 13.54 0.19
CA GLU A 4 -12.47 14.02 1.39
C GLU A 4 -11.80 12.88 2.18
N SER A 5 -12.49 11.75 2.31
CA SER A 5 -11.95 10.57 2.98
C SER A 5 -10.76 9.97 2.21
N ALA A 6 -10.81 9.99 0.88
CA ALA A 6 -9.70 9.56 0.03
C ALA A 6 -8.50 10.49 0.19
N LEU A 7 -8.70 11.81 0.10
CA LEU A 7 -7.64 12.81 0.27
C LEU A 7 -7.00 12.74 1.66
N LYS A 8 -7.81 12.53 2.71
CA LYS A 8 -7.29 12.31 4.08
C LYS A 8 -6.39 11.09 4.15
N LYS A 9 -6.79 9.97 3.54
CA LYS A 9 -5.95 8.74 3.50
C LYS A 9 -4.64 8.97 2.76
N ILE A 10 -4.68 9.70 1.63
CA ILE A 10 -3.49 10.03 0.84
C ILE A 10 -2.51 10.89 1.67
N ARG A 11 -2.99 11.96 2.29
CA ARG A 11 -2.17 12.83 3.14
C ARG A 11 -1.59 12.09 4.35
N ASN A 12 -2.38 11.21 4.98
CA ASN A 12 -1.88 10.37 6.09
C ASN A 12 -0.79 9.41 5.62
N ARG A 13 -0.94 8.84 4.41
CA ARG A 13 0.08 7.98 3.82
C ARG A 13 1.37 8.77 3.55
N ALA A 14 1.28 9.97 2.99
CA ALA A 14 2.43 10.83 2.74
C ALA A 14 3.22 11.11 4.03
N LYS A 15 2.52 11.44 5.11
CA LYS A 15 3.15 11.61 6.44
C LYS A 15 3.83 10.33 6.94
N ALA A 16 3.16 9.18 6.81
CA ALA A 16 3.67 7.91 7.28
C ALA A 16 4.93 7.44 6.52
N VAL A 17 5.01 7.73 5.21
CA VAL A 17 6.18 7.40 4.39
C VAL A 17 7.21 8.53 4.34
N LYS A 18 6.95 9.67 5.01
CA LYS A 18 7.80 10.87 5.05
C LYS A 18 8.15 11.39 3.65
N ARG A 19 7.14 11.49 2.79
CA ARG A 19 7.26 12.00 1.42
C ARG A 19 6.23 13.10 1.20
N GLU A 20 6.59 14.11 0.44
CA GLU A 20 5.63 15.09 -0.03
C GLU A 20 4.69 14.46 -1.06
N VAL A 21 3.49 15.00 -1.16
CA VAL A 21 2.49 14.56 -2.13
C VAL A 21 1.90 15.77 -2.85
N ASN A 22 1.98 15.74 -4.17
CA ASN A 22 1.27 16.70 -5.01
C ASN A 22 -0.12 16.13 -5.35
N ILE A 23 -1.16 16.95 -5.19
CA ILE A 23 -2.55 16.59 -5.46
C ILE A 23 -3.13 17.67 -6.37
N GLU A 24 -3.46 17.29 -7.59
CA GLU A 24 -4.10 18.16 -8.58
C GLU A 24 -5.55 17.71 -8.82
N GLN A 25 -6.44 18.69 -9.01
CA GLN A 25 -7.84 18.46 -9.28
C GLN A 25 -8.26 19.28 -10.48
N ASN A 26 -8.80 18.64 -11.50
CA ASN A 26 -9.23 19.30 -12.73
C ASN A 26 -10.66 18.90 -13.10
N ASP A 27 -11.53 19.88 -13.28
CA ASP A 27 -12.87 19.71 -13.85
C ASP A 27 -12.81 20.01 -15.36
N TYR A 28 -12.53 18.98 -16.16
CA TYR A 28 -12.34 19.12 -17.61
C TYR A 28 -13.63 19.48 -18.38
N HIS A 29 -14.78 19.25 -17.79
CA HIS A 29 -16.06 19.37 -18.50
C HIS A 29 -17.04 20.33 -17.87
N ASN A 30 -16.67 21.01 -16.80
CA ASN A 30 -17.56 21.90 -16.03
C ASN A 30 -18.88 21.21 -15.62
N ASN A 31 -18.85 19.90 -15.46
CA ASN A 31 -20.04 19.08 -15.17
C ASN A 31 -20.04 18.50 -13.75
N GLY A 32 -19.07 18.92 -12.93
CA GLY A 32 -18.91 18.48 -11.54
C GLY A 32 -18.21 17.12 -11.37
N ASN A 33 -17.72 16.51 -12.47
CA ASN A 33 -16.85 15.34 -12.40
C ASN A 33 -15.40 15.82 -12.44
N VAL A 34 -14.70 15.68 -11.30
CA VAL A 34 -13.32 16.15 -11.16
C VAL A 34 -12.36 14.99 -11.27
N LYS A 35 -11.36 15.09 -12.15
CA LYS A 35 -10.23 14.16 -12.17
C LYS A 35 -9.23 14.61 -11.12
N VAL A 36 -8.81 13.66 -10.29
CA VAL A 36 -7.80 13.88 -9.24
C VAL A 36 -6.56 13.11 -9.61
N TRP A 37 -5.41 13.80 -9.57
CA TRP A 37 -4.08 13.26 -9.84
C TRP A 37 -3.23 13.38 -8.59
N ILE A 38 -2.53 12.31 -8.24
CA ILE A 38 -1.71 12.24 -7.04
C ILE A 38 -0.33 11.70 -7.39
N GLN A 39 0.71 12.45 -7.04
CA GLN A 39 2.09 12.05 -7.20
C GLN A 39 2.84 12.21 -5.89
N PHE A 40 3.50 11.15 -5.44
CA PHE A 40 4.40 11.20 -4.30
C PHE A 40 5.79 11.60 -4.77
N GLU A 41 6.46 12.48 -4.03
CA GLU A 41 7.83 12.89 -4.29
C GLU A 41 8.74 11.66 -4.48
N GLY A 42 9.59 11.70 -5.52
CA GLY A 42 10.49 10.60 -5.87
C GLY A 42 9.80 9.33 -6.41
N SER A 43 8.48 9.37 -6.67
CA SER A 43 7.78 8.27 -7.35
C SER A 43 7.71 8.51 -8.85
N ASN A 44 7.98 7.46 -9.63
CA ASN A 44 7.69 7.43 -11.06
C ASN A 44 6.27 6.91 -11.37
N GLN A 45 5.41 6.83 -10.36
CA GLN A 45 4.04 6.38 -10.49
C GLN A 45 3.06 7.50 -10.16
N LEU A 46 1.97 7.55 -10.92
CA LEU A 46 0.90 8.52 -10.80
C LEU A 46 -0.40 7.78 -10.47
N LEU A 47 -1.04 8.15 -9.37
CA LEU A 47 -2.35 7.66 -8.97
C LEU A 47 -3.41 8.64 -9.43
N SER A 48 -4.49 8.15 -10.01
CA SER A 48 -5.63 8.99 -10.39
C SER A 48 -6.97 8.30 -10.12
N PHE A 49 -8.01 9.11 -9.98
CA PHE A 49 -9.41 8.68 -9.93
C PHE A 49 -10.33 9.85 -10.30
N TRP A 50 -11.56 9.52 -10.67
CA TRP A 50 -12.62 10.51 -10.88
C TRP A 50 -13.47 10.66 -9.65
N THR A 51 -14.01 11.87 -9.46
CA THR A 51 -15.13 12.06 -8.53
C THR A 51 -16.45 11.97 -9.30
N ASN A 52 -17.41 11.29 -8.73
CA ASN A 52 -18.76 11.24 -9.24
C ASN A 52 -19.59 12.41 -8.70
N ARG A 53 -20.73 12.71 -9.32
CA ARG A 53 -21.63 13.79 -8.88
C ARG A 53 -22.12 13.66 -7.44
N ASP A 54 -22.21 12.44 -6.92
CA ASP A 54 -22.55 12.15 -5.52
C ASP A 54 -21.38 12.35 -4.53
N GLY A 55 -20.21 12.79 -5.03
CA GLY A 55 -18.99 12.99 -4.27
C GLY A 55 -18.23 11.69 -3.93
N SER A 56 -18.65 10.54 -4.48
CA SER A 56 -17.87 9.30 -4.39
C SER A 56 -16.70 9.32 -5.37
N ILE A 57 -15.69 8.47 -5.17
CA ILE A 57 -14.57 8.28 -6.09
C ILE A 57 -14.76 7.01 -6.92
N SER A 58 -14.25 7.04 -8.16
CA SER A 58 -14.13 5.86 -9.02
C SER A 58 -13.05 4.90 -8.50
N ALA A 59 -12.90 3.74 -9.15
CA ALA A 59 -11.77 2.85 -8.93
C ALA A 59 -10.45 3.61 -9.17
N PRO A 60 -9.49 3.55 -8.22
CA PRO A 60 -8.19 4.20 -8.39
C PRO A 60 -7.37 3.52 -9.49
N HIS A 61 -6.71 4.33 -10.31
CA HIS A 61 -5.84 3.88 -11.39
C HIS A 61 -4.42 4.35 -11.13
N VAL A 62 -3.44 3.44 -11.25
CA VAL A 62 -2.01 3.74 -11.12
C VAL A 62 -1.32 3.50 -12.45
N LYS A 63 -0.61 4.48 -12.95
CA LYS A 63 0.24 4.40 -14.15
C LYS A 63 1.66 4.87 -13.85
N ARG A 64 2.63 4.56 -14.73
CA ARG A 64 3.97 5.15 -14.63
C ARG A 64 3.93 6.59 -15.11
N ALA A 65 4.56 7.50 -14.38
CA ALA A 65 4.84 8.85 -14.85
C ALA A 65 5.90 8.75 -15.96
N GLY A 66 5.67 9.38 -17.11
CA GLY A 66 6.58 9.34 -18.25
C GLY A 66 6.09 8.53 -19.45
N ASP A 67 5.02 7.76 -19.32
CA ASP A 67 4.26 7.26 -20.49
C ASP A 67 3.41 8.42 -21.05
N GLU A 68 4.11 9.42 -21.57
CA GLU A 68 3.60 10.77 -21.87
C GLU A 68 2.82 10.86 -23.19
N SER A 69 2.22 9.81 -23.68
CA SER A 69 1.45 10.01 -24.90
C SER A 69 0.18 10.83 -24.71
N ASP A 70 -0.44 10.81 -23.55
CA ASP A 70 -1.51 11.73 -23.17
C ASP A 70 -1.81 11.60 -21.67
N PRO A 71 -1.62 12.66 -20.85
CA PRO A 71 -2.03 12.64 -19.44
C PRO A 71 -3.54 12.49 -19.26
N HIS A 72 -4.32 12.66 -20.33
CA HIS A 72 -5.79 12.62 -20.31
C HIS A 72 -6.37 11.28 -20.72
N THR A 73 -5.59 10.35 -21.27
CA THR A 73 -6.11 9.05 -21.65
C THR A 73 -5.79 8.00 -20.58
N ASP A 74 -6.81 7.39 -20.03
CA ASP A 74 -6.72 6.20 -19.18
C ASP A 74 -6.31 4.94 -19.98
N TYR A 75 -5.84 5.11 -21.22
CA TYR A 75 -5.62 4.04 -22.19
C TYR A 75 -4.27 3.35 -22.11
N PHE A 76 -3.38 3.71 -21.18
CA PHE A 76 -2.03 3.12 -21.11
C PHE A 76 -1.76 2.30 -19.87
N PRO A 77 -0.74 1.39 -19.93
CA PRO A 77 -0.64 0.25 -19.02
C PRO A 77 -0.54 0.71 -17.57
N GLY A 78 -1.68 0.78 -16.95
CA GLY A 78 -1.86 1.03 -15.54
C GLY A 78 -2.69 -0.08 -14.95
N CYS A 79 -2.68 -0.17 -13.64
CA CYS A 79 -3.52 -1.10 -12.89
C CYS A 79 -4.65 -0.35 -12.21
N PHE A 80 -5.88 -0.83 -12.35
CA PHE A 80 -6.99 -0.44 -11.52
C PHE A 80 -6.94 -1.21 -10.21
N TYR A 81 -7.28 -0.53 -9.12
CA TYR A 81 -7.35 -1.10 -7.78
C TYR A 81 -8.77 -1.00 -7.25
N ASP A 82 -9.19 -1.97 -6.43
CA ASP A 82 -10.54 -1.98 -5.84
C ASP A 82 -10.78 -0.79 -4.89
N ASN A 83 -9.72 -0.28 -4.29
CA ASN A 83 -9.82 0.84 -3.35
C ASN A 83 -8.50 1.62 -3.24
N ILE A 84 -8.60 2.83 -2.67
CA ILE A 84 -7.48 3.75 -2.51
C ILE A 84 -6.35 3.18 -1.63
N THR A 85 -6.65 2.31 -0.66
CA THR A 85 -5.63 1.72 0.22
C THR A 85 -4.74 0.76 -0.54
N GLN A 86 -5.31 -0.06 -1.43
CA GLN A 86 -4.54 -0.96 -2.29
C GLN A 86 -3.65 -0.17 -3.25
N ALA A 87 -4.19 0.88 -3.89
CA ALA A 87 -3.40 1.75 -4.76
C ALA A 87 -2.23 2.42 -4.01
N LEU A 88 -2.48 2.94 -2.80
CA LEU A 88 -1.44 3.52 -1.96
C LEU A 88 -0.38 2.50 -1.52
N ASN A 89 -0.75 1.24 -1.31
CA ASN A 89 0.23 0.19 -1.00
C ASN A 89 1.17 -0.08 -2.18
N SER A 90 0.71 0.14 -3.41
CA SER A 90 1.54 0.02 -4.61
C SER A 90 2.51 1.19 -4.79
N ILE A 91 2.03 2.44 -4.67
CA ILE A 91 2.83 3.63 -5.03
C ILE A 91 3.64 4.23 -3.86
N ALA A 92 3.17 4.02 -2.65
CA ALA A 92 3.77 4.54 -1.42
C ALA A 92 3.65 3.49 -0.30
N PRO A 93 4.29 2.33 -0.44
CA PRO A 93 4.21 1.27 0.57
C PRO A 93 4.74 1.78 1.91
N LEU A 94 4.08 1.37 2.99
CA LEU A 94 4.54 1.70 4.34
C LEU A 94 5.91 1.07 4.60
N PRO A 95 6.80 1.75 5.33
CA PRO A 95 8.04 1.13 5.77
C PRO A 95 7.75 -0.09 6.65
N PRO A 96 8.65 -1.08 6.67
CA PRO A 96 8.48 -2.24 7.51
C PRO A 96 8.46 -1.83 8.99
N LYS A 97 7.53 -2.41 9.75
CA LYS A 97 7.38 -2.16 11.19
C LYS A 97 8.51 -2.79 12.01
N TYR A 98 9.03 -3.92 11.54
CA TYR A 98 10.10 -4.66 12.18
C TYR A 98 11.36 -4.63 11.32
N SER A 99 12.50 -4.36 11.93
CA SER A 99 13.81 -4.38 11.24
C SER A 99 14.33 -5.81 11.13
N VAL A 100 15.22 -6.06 10.16
CA VAL A 100 16.02 -7.29 10.12
C VAL A 100 16.81 -7.40 11.41
N GLY A 101 16.84 -8.58 12.01
CA GLY A 101 17.43 -8.85 13.33
C GLY A 101 16.46 -8.66 14.51
N SER A 102 15.25 -8.16 14.28
CA SER A 102 14.22 -8.07 15.34
C SER A 102 13.69 -9.45 15.71
N LEU A 103 13.45 -9.67 17.00
CA LEU A 103 12.69 -10.82 17.49
C LEU A 103 11.21 -10.51 17.48
N VAL A 104 10.46 -11.39 16.89
CA VAL A 104 8.98 -11.31 16.80
C VAL A 104 8.36 -12.61 17.29
N ARG A 105 7.08 -12.54 17.64
CA ARG A 105 6.27 -13.71 17.98
C ARG A 105 5.11 -13.83 17.03
N PHE A 106 4.76 -15.03 16.62
CA PHE A 106 3.52 -15.29 15.90
C PHE A 106 2.32 -15.09 16.84
N LYS A 107 1.43 -14.19 16.45
CA LYS A 107 0.20 -13.91 17.19
C LYS A 107 -0.70 -15.13 17.28
N SER A 108 -1.51 -15.19 18.33
CA SER A 108 -2.58 -16.17 18.48
C SER A 108 -3.77 -15.77 17.61
N ASN A 109 -3.78 -16.24 16.34
CA ASN A 109 -4.89 -16.07 15.40
C ASN A 109 -5.18 -17.39 14.67
N LYS A 110 -6.35 -17.48 14.01
CA LYS A 110 -6.79 -18.71 13.32
C LYS A 110 -5.74 -19.24 12.32
N ARG A 111 -5.08 -18.36 11.59
CA ARG A 111 -4.06 -18.73 10.59
C ARG A 111 -2.86 -19.36 11.27
N ASN A 112 -2.30 -18.70 12.28
CA ASN A 112 -1.11 -19.18 12.98
C ASN A 112 -1.39 -20.47 13.77
N HIS A 113 -2.59 -20.62 14.34
CA HIS A 113 -3.02 -21.87 14.96
C HIS A 113 -3.10 -23.01 13.97
N ARG A 114 -3.67 -22.77 12.78
CA ARG A 114 -3.78 -23.78 11.71
C ARG A 114 -2.41 -24.34 11.28
N TRP A 115 -1.38 -23.51 11.33
CA TRP A 115 -0.01 -23.86 10.93
C TRP A 115 0.92 -24.18 12.11
N ASN A 116 0.38 -24.31 13.33
CA ASN A 116 1.17 -24.53 14.56
C ASN A 116 2.25 -23.49 14.81
N LEU A 117 2.00 -22.24 14.42
CA LEU A 117 2.94 -21.12 14.57
C LEU A 117 2.62 -20.24 15.78
N ALA A 118 1.37 -20.22 16.26
CA ALA A 118 0.93 -19.35 17.33
C ALA A 118 1.85 -19.46 18.57
N GLY A 119 2.36 -18.32 19.01
CA GLY A 119 3.26 -18.21 20.16
C GLY A 119 4.74 -18.51 19.88
N LYS A 120 5.09 -19.08 18.70
CA LYS A 120 6.50 -19.30 18.36
C LYS A 120 7.23 -17.98 18.19
N VAL A 121 8.47 -17.97 18.65
CA VAL A 121 9.41 -16.84 18.48
C VAL A 121 10.16 -17.02 17.18
N ALA A 122 10.40 -15.92 16.48
CA ALA A 122 11.09 -15.91 15.21
C ALA A 122 12.02 -14.69 15.08
N LEU A 123 13.08 -14.84 14.30
CA LEU A 123 14.00 -13.77 13.94
C LEU A 123 13.62 -13.23 12.56
N VAL A 124 13.47 -11.93 12.42
CA VAL A 124 13.25 -11.28 11.12
C VAL A 124 14.56 -11.32 10.32
N ILE A 125 14.55 -12.04 9.20
CA ILE A 125 15.74 -12.18 8.32
C ILE A 125 15.61 -11.35 7.04
N GLN A 126 14.39 -10.97 6.64
CA GLN A 126 14.10 -10.05 5.54
C GLN A 126 12.83 -9.26 5.85
N ALA A 127 12.86 -7.97 5.56
CA ALA A 127 11.73 -7.08 5.73
C ALA A 127 11.46 -6.33 4.42
N GLU A 128 10.21 -6.37 3.95
CA GLU A 128 9.78 -5.67 2.75
C GLU A 128 8.86 -4.51 3.09
N ALA A 129 8.93 -3.46 2.28
CA ALA A 129 7.96 -2.39 2.32
C ALA A 129 6.54 -2.97 2.11
N GLY A 130 5.55 -2.43 2.86
CA GLY A 130 4.20 -2.99 2.88
C GLY A 130 3.94 -4.00 4.00
N GLY A 131 4.98 -4.35 4.78
CA GLY A 131 4.83 -5.14 6.00
C GLY A 131 4.78 -6.65 5.77
N ASN A 132 5.56 -7.14 4.81
CA ASN A 132 5.82 -8.56 4.61
C ASN A 132 7.23 -8.91 5.12
N TYR A 133 7.34 -10.06 5.78
CA TYR A 133 8.59 -10.47 6.45
C TYR A 133 8.91 -11.92 6.16
N LYS A 134 10.18 -12.21 5.86
CA LYS A 134 10.71 -13.55 6.07
C LYS A 134 11.25 -13.65 7.48
N VAL A 135 10.92 -14.73 8.16
CA VAL A 135 11.34 -14.96 9.54
C VAL A 135 11.90 -16.37 9.68
N GLN A 136 12.91 -16.51 10.50
CA GLN A 136 13.49 -17.80 10.87
C GLN A 136 13.00 -18.18 12.27
N TYR A 137 12.50 -19.40 12.44
CA TYR A 137 12.02 -19.95 13.71
C TYR A 137 12.41 -21.43 13.82
N ASP A 138 12.38 -21.97 15.02
CA ASP A 138 12.70 -23.38 15.27
C ASP A 138 11.74 -24.30 14.53
N GLY A 139 12.28 -25.19 13.70
CA GLY A 139 11.53 -26.07 12.80
C GLY A 139 11.18 -25.42 11.44
N SER A 140 11.70 -24.21 11.12
CA SER A 140 11.65 -23.68 9.76
C SER A 140 12.75 -24.30 8.91
N GLU A 141 12.39 -24.98 7.81
CA GLU A 141 13.38 -25.47 6.84
C GLU A 141 13.84 -24.31 5.96
N ASP A 142 15.15 -24.23 5.71
CA ASP A 142 15.76 -23.16 4.90
C ASP A 142 15.26 -23.11 3.45
N ARG A 143 14.63 -24.18 2.95
CA ARG A 143 14.18 -24.29 1.56
C ARG A 143 12.82 -23.68 1.26
N TYR A 144 11.99 -23.45 2.26
CA TYR A 144 10.66 -22.88 2.06
C TYR A 144 10.33 -21.91 3.21
N ASN A 145 10.73 -20.67 3.03
CA ASN A 145 10.49 -19.64 4.03
C ASN A 145 9.48 -18.62 3.46
N PRO A 146 8.16 -18.84 3.65
CA PRO A 146 7.14 -17.95 3.14
C PRO A 146 7.22 -16.58 3.80
N PHE A 147 6.70 -15.57 3.11
CA PHE A 147 6.49 -14.26 3.71
C PHE A 147 5.31 -14.28 4.67
N TYR A 148 5.48 -13.66 5.81
CA TYR A 148 4.45 -13.44 6.82
C TYR A 148 4.08 -11.96 6.89
N SER A 149 2.79 -11.68 7.02
CA SER A 149 2.30 -10.32 7.18
C SER A 149 2.58 -9.80 8.59
N GLN A 150 2.81 -8.50 8.72
CA GLN A 150 2.86 -7.83 10.03
C GLN A 150 1.62 -8.07 10.91
N ARG A 151 0.47 -8.45 10.29
CA ARG A 151 -0.75 -8.79 11.02
C ARG A 151 -0.62 -10.08 11.81
N ASP A 152 0.24 -10.99 11.36
CA ASP A 152 0.48 -12.30 11.96
C ASP A 152 1.59 -12.27 13.01
N LEU A 153 2.32 -11.17 13.13
CA LEU A 153 3.50 -11.01 13.97
C LEU A 153 3.30 -9.88 15.00
N GLU A 154 3.99 -10.01 16.13
CA GLU A 154 4.11 -8.96 17.15
C GLU A 154 5.56 -8.87 17.63
N MET A 155 5.99 -7.66 18.02
CA MET A 155 7.32 -7.46 18.59
C MET A 155 7.41 -8.16 19.95
N ILE A 156 8.55 -8.79 20.20
CA ILE A 156 8.89 -9.19 21.57
C ILE A 156 9.58 -8.00 22.21
N SER A 157 8.96 -7.47 23.23
CA SER A 157 9.51 -6.40 24.06
C SER A 157 10.50 -6.92 25.07
#